data_fa8c09ea7cde734ecb3ec62b35e98261
#
_entry.id   fa8c09ea7cde734ecb3ec62b35e98261
#
_cell.length_a   1.000
_cell.length_b   1.000
_cell.length_c   1.000
_cell.angle_alpha   90.00
_cell.angle_beta   90.00
_cell.angle_gamma   90.00
#
_symmetry.space_group_name_H-M   'P 1'
#
loop_
_entity.id
_entity.type
_entity.pdbx_description
1 polymer ?
#
loop_
_entity_poly.entity_id
_entity_poly.type
_entity_poly.pdbx_seq_one_letter_code
_entity_poly.pdbx_strand_id
1 'polypeptide(L)'
;MTFDSSGEVPVTFAQGVLNDVGEITAISPGDNPERAAEVKALKHRIAELLVECKANPFVGELMGPGLHPELATCRRVRFDIPSQKGKPRFRLIYRNEPSDGAPSECLWLTIAPRAGLRAHRKAQQRSRL
;
A
#
# COMPACT_ATOMS: atom_id res chain seq x y z
N MET A 1 26.32 -10.96 -11.51
CA MET A 1 25.05 -10.48 -11.01
C MET A 1 24.03 -10.46 -12.14
N THR A 2 22.94 -11.12 -11.93
CA THR A 2 21.88 -11.11 -12.91
C THR A 2 21.01 -9.90 -12.64
N PHE A 3 21.01 -8.95 -13.55
CA PHE A 3 20.00 -7.93 -13.53
C PHE A 3 18.71 -8.56 -14.01
N ASP A 4 17.65 -8.35 -13.28
CA ASP A 4 16.34 -8.50 -13.84
C ASP A 4 16.29 -7.48 -14.99
N SER A 5 16.09 -7.96 -16.21
CA SER A 5 16.06 -7.11 -17.40
C SER A 5 14.93 -6.08 -17.38
N SER A 6 13.92 -6.30 -16.55
CA SER A 6 12.82 -5.37 -16.36
C SER A 6 13.13 -4.27 -15.35
N GLY A 7 14.20 -4.42 -14.56
CA GLY A 7 14.52 -3.51 -13.47
C GLY A 7 13.56 -3.63 -12.29
N GLU A 8 12.75 -4.70 -12.26
CA GLU A 8 11.77 -4.90 -11.19
C GLU A 8 12.42 -5.26 -9.87
N VAL A 9 11.78 -4.81 -8.79
CA VAL A 9 12.14 -5.21 -7.43
C VAL A 9 11.00 -6.03 -6.83
N PRO A 10 11.31 -7.03 -5.98
CA PRO A 10 10.24 -7.79 -5.33
C PRO A 10 9.45 -6.91 -4.36
N VAL A 11 8.17 -7.20 -4.23
CA VAL A 11 7.32 -6.64 -3.18
C VAL A 11 7.21 -7.68 -2.08
N THR A 12 7.49 -7.25 -0.85
CA THR A 12 7.33 -8.08 0.34
C THR A 12 6.31 -7.44 1.26
N PHE A 13 5.78 -8.20 2.20
CA PHE A 13 4.71 -7.74 3.09
C PHE A 13 5.14 -7.86 4.55
N ALA A 14 4.98 -6.77 5.29
CA ALA A 14 5.08 -6.83 6.74
C ALA A 14 3.95 -7.70 7.30
N GLN A 15 4.17 -8.24 8.48
CA GLN A 15 3.13 -9.01 9.17
C GLN A 15 1.88 -8.15 9.34
N GLY A 16 0.73 -8.69 8.96
CA GLY A 16 -0.56 -8.02 9.09
C GLY A 16 -1.07 -7.37 7.82
N VAL A 17 -0.24 -7.20 6.78
CA VAL A 17 -0.69 -6.56 5.53
C VAL A 17 -1.80 -7.35 4.85
N LEU A 18 -1.71 -8.67 4.83
CA LEU A 18 -2.77 -9.50 4.24
C LEU A 18 -4.08 -9.38 5.02
N ASN A 19 -4.00 -9.23 6.35
CA ASN A 19 -5.18 -8.96 7.17
C ASN A 19 -5.76 -7.58 6.85
N ASP A 20 -4.91 -6.59 6.60
CA ASP A 20 -5.37 -5.26 6.19
C ASP A 20 -6.18 -5.33 4.90
N VAL A 21 -5.68 -6.08 3.91
CA VAL A 21 -6.40 -6.30 2.65
C VAL A 21 -7.74 -6.97 2.92
N GLY A 22 -7.75 -7.98 3.76
CA GLY A 22 -8.97 -8.67 4.17
C GLY A 22 -10.00 -7.74 4.80
N GLU A 23 -9.56 -6.81 5.65
CA GLU A 23 -10.46 -5.85 6.30
C GLU A 23 -11.15 -4.92 5.28
N ILE A 24 -10.41 -4.34 4.36
CA ILE A 24 -10.97 -3.39 3.41
C ILE A 24 -11.74 -4.05 2.26
N THR A 25 -11.58 -5.35 2.08
CA THR A 25 -12.28 -6.13 1.06
C THR A 25 -13.30 -7.09 1.63
N ALA A 26 -13.69 -6.91 2.89
CA ALA A 26 -14.64 -7.79 3.56
C ALA A 26 -16.05 -7.65 2.95
N ILE A 27 -16.71 -8.80 2.76
CA ILE A 27 -18.11 -8.86 2.35
C ILE A 27 -18.86 -9.59 3.45
N SER A 28 -19.93 -8.96 3.94
CA SER A 28 -20.77 -9.53 4.97
C SER A 28 -22.04 -10.13 4.36
N PRO A 29 -22.64 -11.16 4.98
CA PRO A 29 -23.95 -11.64 4.59
C PRO A 29 -24.96 -10.47 4.65
N GLY A 30 -25.72 -10.29 3.60
CA GLY A 30 -26.67 -9.17 3.50
C GLY A 30 -26.12 -7.93 2.83
N ASP A 31 -24.85 -7.89 2.50
CA ASP A 31 -24.31 -6.82 1.67
C ASP A 31 -24.95 -6.87 0.28
N ASN A 32 -25.20 -5.69 -0.31
CA ASN A 32 -25.82 -5.61 -1.63
C ASN A 32 -24.83 -5.95 -2.75
N PRO A 33 -25.33 -6.19 -3.99
CA PRO A 33 -24.46 -6.52 -5.12
C PRO A 33 -23.42 -5.43 -5.44
N GLU A 34 -23.72 -4.16 -5.12
CA GLU A 34 -22.78 -3.06 -5.32
C GLU A 34 -21.52 -3.24 -4.47
N ARG A 35 -21.67 -3.76 -3.25
CA ARG A 35 -20.52 -4.05 -2.39
C ARG A 35 -19.64 -5.12 -3.00
N ALA A 36 -20.21 -6.17 -3.56
CA ALA A 36 -19.44 -7.22 -4.23
C ALA A 36 -18.65 -6.67 -5.41
N ALA A 37 -19.27 -5.81 -6.20
CA ALA A 37 -18.60 -5.16 -7.33
C ALA A 37 -17.47 -4.23 -6.85
N GLU A 38 -17.71 -3.47 -5.79
CA GLU A 38 -16.71 -2.60 -5.20
C GLU A 38 -15.49 -3.40 -4.71
N VAL A 39 -15.73 -4.50 -4.01
CA VAL A 39 -14.65 -5.36 -3.49
C VAL A 39 -13.83 -5.93 -4.65
N LYS A 40 -14.49 -6.38 -5.71
CA LYS A 40 -13.80 -6.90 -6.89
C LYS A 40 -12.90 -5.83 -7.52
N ALA A 41 -13.43 -4.61 -7.68
CA ALA A 41 -12.67 -3.48 -8.23
C ALA A 41 -11.49 -3.11 -7.31
N LEU A 42 -11.69 -3.14 -5.99
CA LEU A 42 -10.65 -2.83 -5.03
C LEU A 42 -9.52 -3.86 -5.03
N LYS A 43 -9.86 -5.14 -5.08
CA LYS A 43 -8.86 -6.22 -5.22
C LYS A 43 -8.06 -6.05 -6.50
N HIS A 44 -8.72 -5.69 -7.60
CA HIS A 44 -8.05 -5.45 -8.87
C HIS A 44 -7.07 -4.26 -8.75
N ARG A 45 -7.50 -3.18 -8.10
CA ARG A 45 -6.65 -2.01 -7.91
C ARG A 45 -5.42 -2.32 -7.04
N ILE A 46 -5.58 -3.13 -6.00
CA ILE A 46 -4.45 -3.57 -5.16
C ILE A 46 -3.48 -4.41 -5.99
N ALA A 47 -3.98 -5.30 -6.85
CA ALA A 47 -3.12 -6.08 -7.73
C ALA A 47 -2.35 -5.17 -8.71
N GLU A 48 -2.99 -4.13 -9.24
CA GLU A 48 -2.31 -3.14 -10.07
C GLU A 48 -1.18 -2.42 -9.30
N LEU A 49 -1.43 -2.06 -8.04
CA LEU A 49 -0.42 -1.42 -7.19
C LEU A 49 0.79 -2.32 -6.98
N LEU A 50 0.58 -3.63 -6.84
CA LEU A 50 1.70 -4.59 -6.76
C LEU A 50 2.57 -4.51 -8.01
N VAL A 51 1.95 -4.52 -9.18
CA VAL A 51 2.67 -4.43 -10.46
C VAL A 51 3.39 -3.10 -10.57
N GLU A 52 2.72 -2.01 -10.21
CA GLU A 52 3.30 -0.66 -10.26
C GLU A 52 4.52 -0.53 -9.35
N CYS A 53 4.43 -1.03 -8.11
CA CYS A 53 5.56 -0.98 -7.17
C CYS A 53 6.74 -1.83 -7.64
N LYS A 54 6.49 -3.00 -8.22
CA LYS A 54 7.55 -3.84 -8.79
C LYS A 54 8.27 -3.15 -9.92
N ALA A 55 7.52 -2.52 -10.81
CA ALA A 55 8.09 -1.84 -11.97
C ALA A 55 8.78 -0.53 -11.60
N ASN A 56 8.27 0.16 -10.58
CA ASN A 56 8.82 1.45 -10.15
C ASN A 56 8.64 1.61 -8.62
N PRO A 57 9.70 1.31 -7.85
CA PRO A 57 9.62 1.44 -6.39
C PRO A 57 9.46 2.90 -5.91
N PHE A 58 9.56 3.86 -6.81
CA PHE A 58 9.39 5.29 -6.48
C PHE A 58 8.01 5.82 -6.87
N VAL A 59 7.06 4.95 -7.19
CA VAL A 59 5.72 5.36 -7.61
C VAL A 59 4.98 6.12 -6.51
N GLY A 60 5.20 5.75 -5.25
CA GLY A 60 4.62 6.44 -4.11
C GLY A 60 5.32 7.75 -3.80
N GLU A 61 4.60 8.65 -3.13
CA GLU A 61 5.14 9.93 -2.67
C GLU A 61 5.95 9.72 -1.40
N LEU A 62 7.20 10.21 -1.38
CA LEU A 62 8.05 10.13 -0.20
C LEU A 62 7.43 11.00 0.92
N MET A 63 7.25 10.41 2.10
CA MET A 63 6.57 11.08 3.20
C MET A 63 7.40 12.19 3.82
N GLY A 64 8.70 11.98 3.95
CA GLY A 64 9.60 12.96 4.52
C GLY A 64 9.39 13.18 6.03
N PRO A 65 10.17 14.09 6.63
CA PRO A 65 10.16 14.31 8.09
C PRO A 65 9.04 15.25 8.52
N GLY A 66 7.80 14.86 8.35
CA GLY A 66 6.64 15.64 8.77
C GLY A 66 6.12 15.23 10.15
N LEU A 67 4.80 15.03 10.23
CA LEU A 67 4.12 14.63 11.48
C LEU A 67 4.55 13.27 12.02
N HIS A 68 5.13 12.43 11.16
CA HIS A 68 5.54 11.08 11.51
C HIS A 68 7.01 10.87 11.12
N PRO A 69 7.97 11.43 11.89
CA PRO A 69 9.40 11.35 11.54
C PRO A 69 9.93 9.93 11.32
N GLU A 70 9.39 8.96 12.04
CA GLU A 70 9.77 7.55 11.89
C GLU A 70 9.35 6.94 10.55
N LEU A 71 8.47 7.61 9.83
CA LEU A 71 8.04 7.21 8.50
C LEU A 71 8.68 8.07 7.40
N ALA A 72 9.69 8.86 7.74
CA ALA A 72 10.29 9.83 6.81
C ALA A 72 10.82 9.18 5.52
N THR A 73 11.29 7.93 5.61
CA THR A 73 11.82 7.19 4.46
C THR A 73 10.78 6.31 3.77
N CYS A 74 9.54 6.35 4.25
CA CYS A 74 8.45 5.59 3.65
C CYS A 74 7.81 6.36 2.51
N ARG A 75 7.12 5.62 1.64
CA ARG A 75 6.35 6.20 0.55
C ARG A 75 4.88 5.87 0.74
N ARG A 76 4.04 6.74 0.24
CA ARG A 76 2.58 6.65 0.37
C ARG A 76 1.93 6.69 -0.99
N VAL A 77 0.97 5.81 -1.22
CA VAL A 77 0.09 5.86 -2.39
C VAL A 77 -1.34 6.02 -1.88
N ARG A 78 -2.00 7.09 -2.30
CA ARG A 78 -3.44 7.26 -2.09
C ARG A 78 -4.15 6.58 -3.23
N PHE A 79 -5.12 5.73 -2.94
CA PHE A 79 -5.79 4.98 -4.00
C PHE A 79 -7.26 4.72 -3.69
N ASP A 80 -7.99 4.40 -4.73
CA ASP A 80 -9.39 3.99 -4.66
C ASP A 80 -9.76 3.25 -5.93
N ILE A 81 -11.00 2.79 -5.99
CA ILE A 81 -11.56 2.20 -7.21
C ILE A 81 -11.82 3.31 -8.23
N PRO A 82 -11.74 3.01 -9.54
CA PRO A 82 -11.89 4.05 -10.57
C PRO A 82 -13.24 4.79 -10.54
N SER A 83 -14.30 4.13 -10.11
CA SER A 83 -15.65 4.74 -10.06
C SER A 83 -15.85 5.66 -8.85
N GLN A 84 -14.96 5.64 -7.90
CA GLN A 84 -15.10 6.49 -6.71
C GLN A 84 -14.77 7.94 -7.06
N LYS A 85 -15.70 8.83 -6.73
CA LYS A 85 -15.52 10.28 -6.91
C LYS A 85 -15.01 10.88 -5.61
N GLY A 86 -14.25 11.98 -5.73
CA GLY A 86 -13.69 12.67 -4.59
C GLY A 86 -12.32 12.15 -4.20
N LYS A 87 -11.93 12.42 -2.95
CA LYS A 87 -10.60 12.04 -2.46
C LYS A 87 -10.51 10.53 -2.28
N PRO A 88 -9.35 9.92 -2.63
CA PRO A 88 -9.14 8.49 -2.40
C PRO A 88 -9.32 8.11 -0.93
N ARG A 89 -10.05 7.02 -0.69
CA ARG A 89 -10.38 6.57 0.66
C ARG A 89 -9.29 5.75 1.34
N PHE A 90 -8.34 5.22 0.57
CA PHE A 90 -7.37 4.26 1.06
C PHE A 90 -5.94 4.75 0.87
N ARG A 91 -5.05 4.21 1.69
CA ARG A 91 -3.62 4.46 1.61
C ARG A 91 -2.84 3.18 1.70
N LEU A 92 -1.83 3.07 0.83
CA LEU A 92 -0.74 2.11 0.95
C LEU A 92 0.47 2.89 1.49
N ILE A 93 1.10 2.35 2.54
CA ILE A 93 2.39 2.87 3.00
C ILE A 93 3.41 1.76 2.87
N TYR A 94 4.51 2.04 2.21
CA TYR A 94 5.59 1.09 2.00
C TYR A 94 6.95 1.75 2.21
N ARG A 95 7.96 0.92 2.40
CA ARG A 95 9.32 1.38 2.55
C ARG A 95 10.24 0.60 1.60
N ASN A 96 11.07 1.31 0.86
CA ASN A 96 12.09 0.69 0.03
C ASN A 96 13.27 0.27 0.92
N GLU A 97 13.72 -0.96 0.74
CA GLU A 97 14.80 -1.54 1.53
C GLU A 97 15.97 -1.93 0.65
N PRO A 98 17.23 -1.78 1.06
CA PRO A 98 17.68 -1.31 2.37
C PRO A 98 17.63 0.20 2.53
N SER A 99 17.45 0.94 1.44
CA SER A 99 17.30 2.40 1.48
C SER A 99 16.38 2.86 0.37
N ASP A 100 15.75 4.00 0.54
CA ASP A 100 14.82 4.53 -0.46
C ASP A 100 15.53 4.85 -1.79
N GLY A 101 16.77 5.31 -1.73
CA GLY A 101 17.52 5.69 -2.94
C GLY A 101 18.09 4.52 -3.72
N ALA A 102 18.22 3.35 -3.12
CA ALA A 102 18.82 2.17 -3.74
C ALA A 102 18.09 0.89 -3.28
N PRO A 103 16.82 0.73 -3.66
CA PRO A 103 16.03 -0.39 -3.17
C PRO A 103 16.36 -1.70 -3.84
N SER A 104 16.36 -2.77 -3.05
CA SER A 104 16.36 -4.14 -3.54
C SER A 104 15.01 -4.82 -3.29
N GLU A 105 14.13 -4.20 -2.53
CA GLU A 105 12.76 -4.66 -2.31
C GLU A 105 11.85 -3.50 -1.90
N CYS A 106 10.56 -3.67 -2.17
CA CYS A 106 9.50 -2.81 -1.64
C CYS A 106 8.81 -3.53 -0.49
N LEU A 107 8.96 -3.04 0.73
CA LEU A 107 8.29 -3.63 1.89
C LEU A 107 6.98 -2.89 2.15
N TRP A 108 5.85 -3.53 1.86
CA TRP A 108 4.53 -2.98 2.16
C TRP A 108 4.28 -3.08 3.66
N LEU A 109 4.04 -1.94 4.30
CA LEU A 109 3.82 -1.87 5.74
C LEU A 109 2.35 -1.94 6.10
N THR A 110 1.49 -1.27 5.34
CA THR A 110 0.06 -1.28 5.61
C THR A 110 -0.75 -0.82 4.41
N ILE A 111 -2.00 -1.32 4.36
CA ILE A 111 -3.06 -0.81 3.51
C ILE A 111 -4.24 -0.55 4.44
N ALA A 112 -4.74 0.68 4.48
CA ALA A 112 -5.83 1.00 5.41
C ALA A 112 -6.63 2.20 4.92
N PRO A 113 -7.85 2.39 5.44
CA PRO A 113 -8.61 3.59 5.19
C PRO A 113 -7.85 4.84 5.62
N ARG A 114 -8.05 5.92 4.91
CA ARG A 114 -7.43 7.21 5.22
C ARG A 114 -7.92 7.80 6.54
N ALA A 115 -9.17 7.52 6.88
CA ALA A 115 -9.81 8.08 8.05
C ALA A 115 -9.07 7.70 9.35
N GLY A 116 -8.89 8.66 10.25
CA GLY A 116 -8.32 8.45 11.57
C GLY A 116 -6.83 8.12 11.59
N LEU A 117 -6.11 8.35 10.50
CA LEU A 117 -4.67 8.07 10.40
C LEU A 117 -4.30 6.61 10.70
N ARG A 118 -5.23 5.68 10.44
CA ARG A 118 -5.01 4.25 10.71
C ARG A 118 -3.78 3.70 10.00
N ALA A 119 -3.62 4.05 8.73
CA ALA A 119 -2.49 3.58 7.94
C ALA A 119 -1.17 4.03 8.56
N HIS A 120 -1.10 5.28 9.01
CA HIS A 120 0.10 5.83 9.62
C HIS A 120 0.45 5.13 10.92
N ARG A 121 -0.54 4.88 11.78
CA ARG A 121 -0.33 4.19 13.05
C ARG A 121 0.17 2.76 12.86
N LYS A 122 -0.44 2.03 11.94
CA LYS A 122 -0.01 0.66 11.62
C LYS A 122 1.40 0.66 11.04
N ALA A 123 1.70 1.59 10.13
CA ALA A 123 3.02 1.69 9.53
C ALA A 123 4.08 2.02 10.58
N GLN A 124 3.81 2.95 11.49
CA GLN A 124 4.73 3.26 12.60
C GLN A 124 5.05 2.04 13.44
N GLN A 125 4.02 1.31 13.82
CA GLN A 125 4.18 0.10 14.63
C GLN A 125 5.00 -0.95 13.91
N ARG A 126 4.74 -1.17 12.64
CA ARG A 126 5.40 -2.20 11.84
C ARG A 126 6.80 -1.83 11.39
N SER A 127 7.08 -0.54 11.22
CA SER A 127 8.41 -0.08 10.82
C SER A 127 9.47 -0.28 11.90
N ARG A 128 9.05 -0.49 13.15
CA ARG A 128 9.95 -0.74 14.28
C ARG A 128 10.39 -2.20 14.41
N LEU A 129 9.78 -3.07 13.66
CA LEU A 129 10.04 -4.51 13.74
C LEU A 129 11.23 -4.95 12.88
#